data_29300e52e83349932d5d5edc40e2e664
#
_entry.id   29300e52e83349932d5d5edc40e2e664
#
_cell.length_a   1.000
_cell.length_b   1.000
_cell.length_c   1.000
_cell.angle_alpha   90.00
_cell.angle_beta   90.00
_cell.angle_gamma   90.00
#
_symmetry.space_group_name_H-M   'P 1'
#
loop_
_entity.id
_entity.type
_entity.pdbx_description
1 polymer ?
#
loop_
_entity_poly.entity_id
_entity_poly.type
_entity_poly.pdbx_seq_one_letter_code
_entity_poly.pdbx_strand_id
1 'polypeptide(L)'
;MQGVLTGLFAVVGTVVGSVVTYLLQRRNAERAERFARDQRLWQERLQAYGAFAEALVEYRRAQYDRWHRHKEDPSSGAYIDARTESYRLKAIARQTTFRVRLLTSDRKLIARVNEIMRITEDLHKAAGNDDLTARGDRAQQLVDEFIDAASVHVQDISSQAAGSLSTGRDGLTSGPIR
;
A
#
# COMPACT_ATOMS: atom_id res chain seq x y z
N MET A 1 -60.20 -33.42 -3.65
CA MET A 1 -59.15 -33.22 -2.60
C MET A 1 -57.74 -33.21 -3.12
N GLN A 2 -57.42 -33.82 -4.28
CA GLN A 2 -56.03 -33.84 -4.85
C GLN A 2 -55.52 -32.48 -5.32
N GLY A 3 -56.38 -31.58 -5.81
CA GLY A 3 -55.92 -30.24 -6.30
C GLY A 3 -55.43 -29.29 -5.23
N VAL A 4 -55.93 -29.41 -4.00
CA VAL A 4 -55.54 -28.53 -2.86
C VAL A 4 -54.13 -28.89 -2.34
N LEU A 5 -53.82 -30.19 -2.32
CA LEU A 5 -52.48 -30.67 -1.93
C LEU A 5 -51.42 -30.25 -2.94
N THR A 6 -51.70 -30.29 -4.23
CA THR A 6 -50.76 -29.86 -5.27
C THR A 6 -50.46 -28.34 -5.20
N GLY A 7 -51.49 -27.54 -4.91
CA GLY A 7 -51.32 -26.08 -4.71
C GLY A 7 -50.51 -25.73 -3.47
N LEU A 8 -50.66 -26.48 -2.37
CA LEU A 8 -49.90 -26.28 -1.14
C LEU A 8 -48.41 -26.58 -1.36
N PHE A 9 -48.04 -27.66 -2.04
CA PHE A 9 -46.67 -28.00 -2.36
C PHE A 9 -45.98 -26.95 -3.27
N ALA A 10 -46.74 -26.39 -4.22
CA ALA A 10 -46.22 -25.34 -5.11
C ALA A 10 -45.88 -24.07 -4.32
N VAL A 11 -46.74 -23.65 -3.40
CA VAL A 11 -46.50 -22.48 -2.56
C VAL A 11 -45.31 -22.67 -1.61
N VAL A 12 -45.23 -23.82 -0.95
CA VAL A 12 -44.10 -24.17 -0.06
C VAL A 12 -42.80 -24.22 -0.85
N GLY A 13 -42.78 -24.82 -2.03
CA GLY A 13 -41.59 -24.85 -2.90
C GLY A 13 -41.12 -23.45 -3.30
N THR A 14 -42.04 -22.55 -3.62
CA THR A 14 -41.70 -21.16 -3.97
C THR A 14 -41.12 -20.39 -2.79
N VAL A 15 -41.68 -20.54 -1.60
CA VAL A 15 -41.20 -19.89 -0.39
C VAL A 15 -39.80 -20.40 -0.01
N VAL A 16 -39.60 -21.70 0.00
CA VAL A 16 -38.28 -22.31 0.28
C VAL A 16 -37.26 -21.88 -0.76
N GLY A 17 -37.60 -21.90 -2.06
CA GLY A 17 -36.72 -21.40 -3.12
C GLY A 17 -36.33 -19.93 -2.95
N SER A 18 -37.29 -19.09 -2.60
CA SER A 18 -37.04 -17.65 -2.33
C SER A 18 -36.13 -17.41 -1.14
N VAL A 19 -36.30 -18.15 -0.05
CA VAL A 19 -35.45 -18.06 1.15
C VAL A 19 -34.01 -18.52 0.84
N VAL A 20 -33.85 -19.64 0.14
CA VAL A 20 -32.54 -20.14 -0.26
C VAL A 20 -31.85 -19.13 -1.18
N THR A 21 -32.54 -18.60 -2.17
CA THR A 21 -32.00 -17.57 -3.07
C THR A 21 -31.59 -16.33 -2.31
N TYR A 22 -32.41 -15.84 -1.39
CA TYR A 22 -32.11 -14.69 -0.55
C TYR A 22 -30.85 -14.92 0.31
N LEU A 23 -30.72 -16.07 0.95
CA LEU A 23 -29.55 -16.41 1.77
C LEU A 23 -28.27 -16.51 0.94
N LEU A 24 -28.35 -17.09 -0.28
CA LEU A 24 -27.22 -17.15 -1.19
C LEU A 24 -26.81 -15.76 -1.71
N GLN A 25 -27.77 -14.93 -2.08
CA GLN A 25 -27.52 -13.54 -2.50
C GLN A 25 -26.88 -12.72 -1.39
N ARG A 26 -27.37 -12.83 -0.16
CA ARG A 26 -26.80 -12.13 1.00
C ARG A 26 -25.36 -12.55 1.26
N ARG A 27 -25.05 -13.86 1.23
CA ARG A 27 -23.68 -14.34 1.39
C ARG A 27 -22.76 -13.88 0.26
N ASN A 28 -23.24 -13.83 -0.96
CA ASN A 28 -22.48 -13.34 -2.11
C ASN A 28 -22.23 -11.82 -2.00
N ALA A 29 -23.22 -11.04 -1.54
CA ALA A 29 -23.06 -9.61 -1.29
C ALA A 29 -22.01 -9.33 -0.21
N GLU A 30 -22.06 -10.05 0.93
CA GLU A 30 -21.07 -9.90 2.01
C GLU A 30 -19.63 -10.26 1.53
N ARG A 31 -19.49 -11.27 0.69
CA ARG A 31 -18.19 -11.64 0.08
C ARG A 31 -17.70 -10.56 -0.89
N ALA A 32 -18.58 -10.06 -1.74
CA ALA A 32 -18.27 -9.01 -2.70
C ALA A 32 -17.82 -7.71 -1.99
N GLU A 33 -18.48 -7.35 -0.89
CA GLU A 33 -18.11 -6.17 -0.09
C GLU A 33 -16.74 -6.33 0.60
N ARG A 34 -16.41 -7.52 1.11
CA ARG A 34 -15.09 -7.79 1.69
C ARG A 34 -14.02 -7.69 0.63
N PHE A 35 -14.21 -8.34 -0.51
CA PHE A 35 -13.28 -8.29 -1.64
C PHE A 35 -13.06 -6.85 -2.13
N ALA A 36 -14.13 -6.07 -2.27
CA ALA A 36 -14.03 -4.67 -2.68
C ALA A 36 -13.26 -3.81 -1.66
N ARG A 37 -13.40 -4.07 -0.35
CA ARG A 37 -12.63 -3.39 0.70
C ARG A 37 -11.15 -3.74 0.65
N ASP A 38 -10.83 -5.03 0.51
CA ASP A 38 -9.45 -5.49 0.45
C ASP A 38 -8.74 -4.95 -0.80
N GLN A 39 -9.45 -4.91 -1.93
CA GLN A 39 -8.93 -4.34 -3.17
C GLN A 39 -8.67 -2.83 -3.05
N ARG A 40 -9.55 -2.08 -2.39
CA ARG A 40 -9.33 -0.64 -2.13
C ARG A 40 -8.11 -0.42 -1.23
N LEU A 41 -7.99 -1.15 -0.14
CA LEU A 41 -6.82 -1.07 0.76
C LEU A 41 -5.52 -1.42 0.03
N TRP A 42 -5.54 -2.42 -0.84
CA TRP A 42 -4.41 -2.77 -1.67
C TRP A 42 -3.99 -1.62 -2.60
N GLN A 43 -4.95 -1.01 -3.29
CA GLN A 43 -4.71 0.14 -4.16
C GLN A 43 -4.18 1.36 -3.37
N GLU A 44 -4.75 1.65 -2.21
CA GLU A 44 -4.31 2.74 -1.35
C GLU A 44 -2.88 2.53 -0.85
N ARG A 45 -2.48 1.30 -0.50
CA ARG A 45 -1.10 0.96 -0.11
C ARG A 45 -0.14 1.16 -1.26
N LEU A 46 -0.46 0.60 -2.44
CA LEU A 46 0.37 0.75 -3.64
C LEU A 46 0.60 2.24 -3.98
N GLN A 47 -0.47 3.02 -3.95
CA GLN A 47 -0.40 4.46 -4.18
C GLN A 47 0.44 5.18 -3.11
N ALA A 48 0.30 4.83 -1.83
CA ALA A 48 1.05 5.45 -0.75
C ALA A 48 2.55 5.13 -0.83
N TYR A 49 2.90 3.88 -1.18
CA TYR A 49 4.30 3.45 -1.31
C TYR A 49 4.96 4.11 -2.52
N GLY A 50 4.25 4.19 -3.66
CA GLY A 50 4.73 4.89 -4.85
C GLY A 50 4.94 6.39 -4.60
N ALA A 51 3.95 7.06 -4.00
CA ALA A 51 4.05 8.48 -3.66
C ALA A 51 5.19 8.77 -2.67
N PHE A 52 5.48 7.86 -1.73
CA PHE A 52 6.61 8.01 -0.82
C PHE A 52 7.94 7.90 -1.57
N ALA A 53 8.11 6.90 -2.43
CA ALA A 53 9.32 6.73 -3.24
C ALA A 53 9.57 7.96 -4.14
N GLU A 54 8.55 8.47 -4.82
CA GLU A 54 8.61 9.67 -5.65
C GLU A 54 9.04 10.90 -4.84
N ALA A 55 8.37 11.15 -3.70
CA ALA A 55 8.70 12.28 -2.84
C ALA A 55 10.14 12.22 -2.29
N LEU A 56 10.67 11.02 -2.05
CA LEU A 56 12.06 10.83 -1.63
C LEU A 56 13.07 11.15 -2.72
N VAL A 57 12.80 10.77 -3.97
CA VAL A 57 13.66 11.09 -5.11
C VAL A 57 13.81 12.61 -5.24
N GLU A 58 12.69 13.33 -5.21
CA GLU A 58 12.69 14.80 -5.30
C GLU A 58 13.37 15.44 -4.08
N TYR A 59 13.09 14.96 -2.87
CA TYR A 59 13.73 15.48 -1.68
C TYR A 59 15.25 15.25 -1.68
N ARG A 60 15.71 14.06 -2.11
CA ARG A 60 17.13 13.76 -2.25
C ARG A 60 17.81 14.70 -3.23
N ARG A 61 17.19 14.93 -4.41
CA ARG A 61 17.69 15.86 -5.42
C ARG A 61 17.85 17.27 -4.85
N ALA A 62 16.86 17.77 -4.12
CA ALA A 62 16.93 19.08 -3.49
C ALA A 62 18.03 19.18 -2.42
N GLN A 63 18.33 18.08 -1.69
CA GLN A 63 19.43 18.05 -0.74
C GLN A 63 20.80 18.09 -1.42
N TYR A 64 20.95 17.46 -2.60
CA TYR A 64 22.17 17.60 -3.41
C TYR A 64 22.34 19.04 -3.91
N ASP A 65 21.30 19.65 -4.47
CA ASP A 65 21.37 21.04 -4.93
C ASP A 65 21.72 22.00 -3.78
N ARG A 66 21.03 21.84 -2.65
CA ARG A 66 21.34 22.62 -1.44
C ARG A 66 22.80 22.48 -1.00
N TRP A 67 23.38 21.28 -1.03
CA TRP A 67 24.77 21.04 -0.67
C TRP A 67 25.73 21.73 -1.65
N HIS A 68 25.52 21.59 -2.96
CA HIS A 68 26.33 22.23 -3.99
C HIS A 68 26.29 23.74 -3.87
N ARG A 69 25.08 24.34 -3.76
CA ARG A 69 24.94 25.78 -3.60
C ARG A 69 25.60 26.32 -2.33
N HIS A 70 25.53 25.54 -1.24
CA HIS A 70 26.23 25.90 0.00
C HIS A 70 27.75 25.88 -0.18
N LYS A 71 28.31 24.98 -0.95
CA LYS A 71 29.77 24.93 -1.24
C LYS A 71 30.22 26.03 -2.19
N GLU A 72 29.37 26.44 -3.11
CA GLU A 72 29.67 27.56 -4.02
C GLU A 72 29.69 28.89 -3.27
N ASP A 73 28.60 29.28 -2.63
CA ASP A 73 28.48 30.49 -1.82
C ASP A 73 27.34 30.35 -0.81
N PRO A 74 27.64 30.16 0.50
CA PRO A 74 26.64 30.05 1.57
C PRO A 74 25.76 31.28 1.76
N SER A 75 26.20 32.47 1.26
CA SER A 75 25.46 33.73 1.36
C SER A 75 24.61 34.05 0.14
N SER A 76 24.71 33.27 -0.93
CA SER A 76 24.01 33.53 -2.18
C SER A 76 22.48 33.33 -2.09
N GLY A 77 21.74 34.10 -2.88
CA GLY A 77 20.29 33.88 -3.08
C GLY A 77 19.99 32.47 -3.55
N ALA A 78 20.83 31.90 -4.45
CA ALA A 78 20.68 30.55 -4.96
C ALA A 78 20.74 29.48 -3.83
N TYR A 79 21.62 29.65 -2.83
CA TYR A 79 21.64 28.78 -1.66
C TYR A 79 20.36 28.92 -0.80
N ILE A 80 19.89 30.16 -0.59
CA ILE A 80 18.67 30.43 0.17
C ILE A 80 17.46 29.77 -0.50
N ASP A 81 17.35 29.85 -1.84
CA ASP A 81 16.29 29.25 -2.61
C ASP A 81 16.35 27.71 -2.56
N ALA A 82 17.52 27.12 -2.77
CA ALA A 82 17.73 25.67 -2.69
C ALA A 82 17.41 25.14 -1.27
N ARG A 83 17.78 25.86 -0.24
CA ARG A 83 17.44 25.54 1.15
C ARG A 83 15.94 25.58 1.40
N THR A 84 15.25 26.60 0.91
CA THR A 84 13.80 26.76 1.03
C THR A 84 13.06 25.63 0.31
N GLU A 85 13.49 25.31 -0.92
CA GLU A 85 12.92 24.20 -1.68
C GLU A 85 13.16 22.84 -0.98
N SER A 86 14.35 22.63 -0.40
CA SER A 86 14.62 21.40 0.35
C SER A 86 13.69 21.23 1.55
N TYR A 87 13.31 22.33 2.24
CA TYR A 87 12.33 22.28 3.33
C TYR A 87 10.90 21.97 2.84
N ARG A 88 10.52 22.55 1.70
CA ARG A 88 9.22 22.27 1.07
C ARG A 88 9.09 20.79 0.71
N LEU A 89 10.11 20.22 0.06
CA LEU A 89 10.14 18.81 -0.35
C LEU A 89 10.26 17.86 0.85
N LYS A 90 10.98 18.27 1.91
CA LYS A 90 10.97 17.54 3.19
C LYS A 90 9.56 17.43 3.78
N ALA A 91 8.77 18.49 3.73
CA ALA A 91 7.40 18.47 4.24
C ALA A 91 6.52 17.49 3.44
N ILE A 92 6.65 17.44 2.11
CA ILE A 92 5.95 16.50 1.24
C ILE A 92 6.38 15.05 1.56
N ALA A 93 7.68 14.77 1.66
CA ALA A 93 8.20 13.45 2.00
C ALA A 93 7.73 12.99 3.41
N ARG A 94 7.61 13.90 4.37
CA ARG A 94 7.02 13.60 5.69
C ARG A 94 5.54 13.26 5.60
N GLN A 95 4.79 13.99 4.81
CA GLN A 95 3.36 13.72 4.60
C GLN A 95 3.14 12.31 4.00
N THR A 96 3.92 11.93 2.98
CA THR A 96 3.86 10.58 2.41
C THR A 96 4.32 9.51 3.39
N THR A 97 5.33 9.79 4.23
CA THR A 97 5.72 8.92 5.36
C THR A 97 4.56 8.62 6.30
N PHE A 98 3.77 9.63 6.67
CA PHE A 98 2.60 9.41 7.52
C PHE A 98 1.55 8.54 6.84
N ARG A 99 1.29 8.72 5.55
CA ARG A 99 0.37 7.85 4.79
C ARG A 99 0.82 6.39 4.80
N VAL A 100 2.11 6.13 4.55
CA VAL A 100 2.67 4.76 4.64
C VAL A 100 2.43 4.17 6.03
N ARG A 101 2.73 4.92 7.10
CA ARG A 101 2.55 4.45 8.49
C ARG A 101 1.10 4.19 8.88
N LEU A 102 0.14 4.88 8.29
CA LEU A 102 -1.29 4.64 8.52
C LEU A 102 -1.80 3.38 7.81
N LEU A 103 -1.16 2.99 6.70
CA LEU A 103 -1.61 1.90 5.84
C LEU A 103 -0.87 0.58 6.07
N THR A 104 0.21 0.57 6.87
CA THR A 104 0.95 -0.66 7.20
C THR A 104 1.16 -0.82 8.69
N SER A 105 1.05 -2.05 9.18
CA SER A 105 1.44 -2.46 10.52
C SER A 105 2.83 -3.11 10.56
N ASP A 106 3.49 -3.29 9.41
CA ASP A 106 4.82 -3.88 9.33
C ASP A 106 5.87 -2.93 9.92
N ARG A 107 6.36 -3.31 11.11
CA ARG A 107 7.38 -2.53 11.84
C ARG A 107 8.70 -2.42 11.08
N LYS A 108 9.07 -3.44 10.29
CA LYS A 108 10.32 -3.41 9.51
C LYS A 108 10.22 -2.38 8.38
N LEU A 109 9.08 -2.35 7.69
CA LEU A 109 8.81 -1.36 6.65
C LEU A 109 8.80 0.05 7.22
N ILE A 110 8.16 0.27 8.38
CA ILE A 110 8.13 1.56 9.09
C ILE A 110 9.55 1.99 9.50
N ALA A 111 10.37 1.08 10.01
CA ALA A 111 11.75 1.37 10.40
C ALA A 111 12.60 1.81 9.18
N ARG A 112 12.45 1.13 8.03
CA ARG A 112 13.12 1.51 6.77
C ARG A 112 12.70 2.90 6.31
N VAL A 113 11.41 3.20 6.28
CA VAL A 113 10.89 4.53 5.92
C VAL A 113 11.53 5.63 6.78
N ASN A 114 11.63 5.43 8.09
CA ASN A 114 12.24 6.40 9.00
C ASN A 114 13.76 6.53 8.75
N GLU A 115 14.45 5.43 8.47
CA GLU A 115 15.89 5.44 8.18
C GLU A 115 16.20 6.17 6.88
N ILE A 116 15.44 5.91 5.81
CA ILE A 116 15.58 6.60 4.52
C ILE A 116 15.40 8.10 4.71
N MET A 117 14.36 8.52 5.41
CA MET A 117 14.10 9.93 5.71
C MET A 117 15.28 10.57 6.43
N ARG A 118 15.84 9.92 7.45
CA ARG A 118 16.99 10.42 8.22
C ARG A 118 18.25 10.57 7.35
N ILE A 119 18.59 9.54 6.56
CA ILE A 119 19.79 9.59 5.70
C ILE A 119 19.62 10.66 4.62
N THR A 120 18.45 10.79 4.02
CA THR A 120 18.16 11.82 3.03
C THR A 120 18.28 13.23 3.66
N GLU A 121 17.78 13.41 4.88
CA GLU A 121 17.92 14.67 5.61
C GLU A 121 19.37 15.05 5.84
N ASP A 122 20.24 14.09 6.12
CA ASP A 122 21.64 14.31 6.45
C ASP A 122 22.57 14.52 5.23
N LEU A 123 22.06 14.40 3.99
CA LEU A 123 22.86 14.60 2.77
C LEU A 123 23.52 15.98 2.73
N HIS A 124 22.78 17.04 3.08
CA HIS A 124 23.32 18.41 3.07
C HIS A 124 24.42 18.67 4.09
N LYS A 125 24.67 17.74 5.01
CA LYS A 125 25.73 17.80 6.03
C LYS A 125 27.02 17.10 5.59
N ALA A 126 27.10 16.61 4.35
CA ALA A 126 28.26 15.89 3.84
C ALA A 126 29.50 16.77 3.90
N ALA A 127 30.61 16.19 4.38
CA ALA A 127 31.88 16.91 4.56
C ALA A 127 32.55 17.26 3.22
N GLY A 128 32.40 16.38 2.22
CA GLY A 128 32.97 16.53 0.88
C GLY A 128 32.15 15.76 -0.15
N ASN A 129 32.60 15.81 -1.41
CA ASN A 129 31.90 15.18 -2.52
C ASN A 129 31.82 13.64 -2.37
N ASP A 130 32.91 13.01 -1.91
CA ASP A 130 32.93 11.55 -1.69
C ASP A 130 31.95 11.12 -0.59
N ASP A 131 31.87 11.89 0.51
CA ASP A 131 30.88 11.65 1.58
C ASP A 131 29.45 11.88 1.08
N LEU A 132 29.23 12.90 0.25
CA LEU A 132 27.93 13.16 -0.36
C LEU A 132 27.49 12.01 -1.26
N THR A 133 28.38 11.52 -2.10
CA THR A 133 28.15 10.38 -3.00
C THR A 133 27.85 9.12 -2.20
N ALA A 134 28.70 8.78 -1.21
CA ALA A 134 28.47 7.58 -0.38
C ALA A 134 27.13 7.60 0.38
N ARG A 135 26.74 8.77 0.93
CA ARG A 135 25.42 8.93 1.59
C ARG A 135 24.29 8.83 0.58
N GLY A 136 24.45 9.38 -0.63
CA GLY A 136 23.47 9.33 -1.69
C GLY A 136 23.22 7.91 -2.20
N ASP A 137 24.29 7.14 -2.39
CA ASP A 137 24.24 5.73 -2.79
C ASP A 137 23.54 4.89 -1.69
N ARG A 138 23.87 5.15 -0.43
CA ARG A 138 23.20 4.48 0.68
C ARG A 138 21.71 4.83 0.75
N ALA A 139 21.35 6.10 0.53
CA ALA A 139 19.95 6.51 0.46
C ALA A 139 19.22 5.81 -0.69
N GLN A 140 19.84 5.71 -1.86
CA GLN A 140 19.27 4.98 -3.00
C GLN A 140 19.06 3.50 -2.68
N GLN A 141 20.09 2.82 -2.17
CA GLN A 141 20.00 1.41 -1.79
C GLN A 141 18.82 1.15 -0.84
N LEU A 142 18.63 2.00 0.16
CA LEU A 142 17.52 1.87 1.11
C LEU A 142 16.15 2.09 0.46
N VAL A 143 16.06 2.95 -0.55
CA VAL A 143 14.82 3.13 -1.34
C VAL A 143 14.52 1.85 -2.12
N ASP A 144 15.52 1.26 -2.76
CA ASP A 144 15.37 0.01 -3.52
C ASP A 144 14.95 -1.14 -2.58
N GLU A 145 15.61 -1.28 -1.42
CA GLU A 145 15.22 -2.25 -0.38
C GLU A 145 13.79 -2.01 0.15
N PHE A 146 13.34 -0.76 0.22
CA PHE A 146 11.97 -0.43 0.59
C PHE A 146 10.98 -0.86 -0.48
N ILE A 147 11.28 -0.60 -1.76
CA ILE A 147 10.43 -0.98 -2.89
C ILE A 147 10.27 -2.49 -2.94
N ASP A 148 11.36 -3.25 -2.78
CA ASP A 148 11.34 -4.71 -2.76
C ASP A 148 10.46 -5.23 -1.61
N ALA A 149 10.67 -4.72 -0.40
CA ALA A 149 9.87 -5.11 0.76
C ALA A 149 8.39 -4.73 0.62
N ALA A 150 8.09 -3.56 0.05
CA ALA A 150 6.75 -3.10 -0.21
C ALA A 150 6.04 -3.97 -1.26
N SER A 151 6.77 -4.40 -2.31
CA SER A 151 6.23 -5.28 -3.36
C SER A 151 5.81 -6.63 -2.81
N VAL A 152 6.65 -7.26 -1.97
CA VAL A 152 6.32 -8.51 -1.28
C VAL A 152 5.08 -8.33 -0.39
N HIS A 153 5.05 -7.26 0.40
CA HIS A 153 3.91 -6.98 1.28
C HIS A 153 2.58 -6.79 0.53
N VAL A 154 2.64 -6.20 -0.66
CA VAL A 154 1.47 -6.01 -1.55
C VAL A 154 1.05 -7.35 -2.19
N GLN A 155 1.99 -8.22 -2.58
CA GLN A 155 1.72 -9.52 -3.20
C GLN A 155 1.16 -10.54 -2.21
N ASP A 156 1.66 -10.59 -0.98
CA ASP A 156 1.19 -11.50 0.06
C ASP A 156 -0.30 -11.29 0.38
N ILE A 157 -0.74 -10.03 0.40
CA ILE A 157 -2.14 -9.68 0.62
C ILE A 157 -3.02 -10.14 -0.54
N SER A 158 -2.55 -10.00 -1.78
CA SER A 158 -3.29 -10.45 -2.96
C SER A 158 -3.43 -11.98 -3.03
N SER A 159 -2.39 -12.72 -2.61
CA SER A 159 -2.41 -14.18 -2.58
C SER A 159 -3.31 -14.73 -1.46
N GLN A 160 -3.36 -14.08 -0.29
CA GLN A 160 -4.28 -14.44 0.79
C GLN A 160 -5.74 -14.20 0.40
N ALA A 161 -6.03 -13.10 -0.31
CA ALA A 161 -7.36 -12.82 -0.84
C ALA A 161 -7.80 -13.85 -1.89
N ALA A 162 -6.90 -14.29 -2.76
CA ALA A 162 -7.17 -15.32 -3.76
C ALA A 162 -7.34 -16.73 -3.14
N GLY A 163 -6.52 -17.09 -2.14
CA GLY A 163 -6.58 -18.37 -1.44
C GLY A 163 -7.89 -18.58 -0.66
N SER A 164 -8.45 -17.52 -0.09
CA SER A 164 -9.74 -17.59 0.61
C SER A 164 -10.92 -17.86 -0.30
N LEU A 165 -10.79 -17.60 -1.61
CA LEU A 165 -11.82 -17.89 -2.63
C LEU A 165 -11.79 -19.36 -3.10
N SER A 166 -10.62 -20.01 -3.11
CA SER A 166 -10.48 -21.41 -3.57
C SER A 166 -10.97 -22.41 -2.55
N THR A 167 -10.78 -22.18 -1.27
CA THR A 167 -11.17 -23.09 -0.17
C THR A 167 -12.71 -23.20 -0.03
N GLY A 168 -13.47 -22.25 -0.53
CA GLY A 168 -14.94 -22.27 -0.53
C GLY A 168 -15.56 -23.12 -1.65
N ARG A 169 -14.77 -23.56 -2.64
CA ARG A 169 -15.29 -24.29 -3.83
C ARG A 169 -15.23 -25.81 -3.67
N ASP A 170 -14.30 -26.31 -2.86
CA ASP A 170 -14.07 -27.76 -2.72
C ASP A 170 -15.02 -28.45 -1.73
N GLY A 171 -15.81 -27.69 -0.96
CA GLY A 171 -16.76 -28.22 0.02
C GLY A 171 -18.08 -28.73 -0.57
N LEU A 172 -18.34 -28.59 -1.87
CA LEU A 172 -19.65 -28.89 -2.48
C LEU A 172 -19.69 -30.16 -3.37
N THR A 173 -18.57 -30.89 -3.53
CA THR A 173 -18.50 -32.01 -4.47
C THR A 173 -18.32 -33.39 -3.84
N SER A 174 -18.42 -33.57 -2.54
CA SER A 174 -18.27 -34.89 -1.90
C SER A 174 -19.53 -35.28 -1.12
N GLY A 175 -20.62 -35.56 -1.83
CA GLY A 175 -21.73 -36.36 -1.31
C GLY A 175 -21.63 -37.76 -1.89
N PRO A 176 -21.57 -38.85 -1.07
CA PRO A 176 -21.57 -40.18 -1.60
C PRO A 176 -22.96 -40.53 -2.11
N ILE A 177 -23.02 -40.93 -3.38
CA ILE A 177 -24.18 -41.62 -3.97
C ILE A 177 -24.21 -43.04 -3.40
N ARG A 178 -25.23 -43.33 -2.61
CA ARG A 178 -25.72 -44.67 -2.32
C ARG A 178 -27.22 -44.70 -2.46
#